data_8644dd86088fab2f156f09ec380c3736
#
_entry.id   8644dd86088fab2f156f09ec380c3736
#
_cell.length_a   1.000
_cell.length_b   1.000
_cell.length_c   1.000
_cell.angle_alpha   90.00
_cell.angle_beta   90.00
_cell.angle_gamma   90.00
#
_symmetry.space_group_name_H-M   'P 1'
#
loop_
_entity.id
_entity.type
_entity.pdbx_description
1 polymer ?
#
loop_
_entity_poly.entity_id
_entity_poly.type
_entity_poly.pdbx_seq_one_letter_code
_entity_poly.pdbx_strand_id
1 'polypeptide(L)'
;VFSIVGPMGNGKTTLVKEGIAKMINRPFEFISLGGATDSCYLDGHSYTYEGSIPGKIVDIIKKSKCMNPVIYFDELDKVSDTPKGEEIINLLIHLTDFSQNDHFNDKYYSNIPIDLSKALFIFSLNDLTKVNPILRDRMFMIQTSKLTGEEKLTISKDYLIEGIFNDMGVDKEELIFSDEIIQYIVKNYSQEEGVRNLKRAFQTIIGKLNIIRITQQ
;
A
#
# COMPACT_ATOMS: atom_id res chain seq x y z
N VAL A 1 13.86 -8.71 1.25
CA VAL A 1 12.49 -8.49 1.71
C VAL A 1 12.51 -7.41 2.77
N PHE A 2 11.64 -6.40 2.64
CA PHE A 2 11.52 -5.30 3.60
C PHE A 2 10.11 -5.27 4.19
N SER A 3 10.00 -4.77 5.42
CA SER A 3 8.72 -4.44 6.01
C SER A 3 8.74 -3.02 6.59
N ILE A 4 7.67 -2.26 6.34
CA ILE A 4 7.49 -0.91 6.86
C ILE A 4 6.44 -0.97 7.95
N VAL A 5 6.89 -0.70 9.18
CA VAL A 5 6.07 -0.77 10.40
C VAL A 5 5.74 0.63 10.87
N GLY A 6 4.49 0.90 11.17
CA GLY A 6 4.12 2.18 11.76
C GLY A 6 2.65 2.53 11.64
N PRO A 7 2.24 3.68 12.19
CA PRO A 7 0.84 4.06 12.30
C PRO A 7 0.14 4.20 10.95
N MET A 8 -1.18 4.06 10.97
CA MET A 8 -2.00 4.23 9.77
C MET A 8 -1.91 5.67 9.24
N GLY A 9 -1.90 5.81 7.92
CA GLY A 9 -1.97 7.12 7.26
C GLY A 9 -0.69 7.94 7.27
N ASN A 10 0.46 7.37 7.68
CA ASN A 10 1.77 8.05 7.65
C ASN A 10 2.54 7.92 6.31
N GLY A 11 1.85 7.49 5.24
CA GLY A 11 2.41 7.52 3.89
C GLY A 11 3.21 6.29 3.46
N LYS A 12 3.14 5.14 4.16
CA LYS A 12 3.88 3.91 3.82
C LYS A 12 3.74 3.50 2.35
N THR A 13 2.51 3.42 1.86
CA THR A 13 2.24 3.05 0.45
C THR A 13 2.80 4.09 -0.52
N THR A 14 2.66 5.37 -0.21
CA THR A 14 3.20 6.47 -1.02
C THR A 14 4.72 6.43 -1.09
N LEU A 15 5.39 6.18 0.04
CA LEU A 15 6.84 6.02 0.11
C LEU A 15 7.34 4.90 -0.83
N VAL A 16 6.65 3.76 -0.86
CA VAL A 16 7.06 2.65 -1.72
C VAL A 16 6.74 2.94 -3.18
N LYS A 17 5.55 3.43 -3.48
CA LYS A 17 5.09 3.66 -4.85
C LYS A 17 5.81 4.83 -5.51
N GLU A 18 5.79 5.99 -4.85
CA GLU A 18 6.29 7.23 -5.42
C GLU A 18 7.80 7.47 -5.12
N GLY A 19 8.30 6.87 -4.05
CA GLY A 19 9.72 6.93 -3.67
C GLY A 19 10.49 5.73 -4.22
N ILE A 20 10.43 4.59 -3.54
CA ILE A 20 11.31 3.44 -3.80
C ILE A 20 11.16 2.92 -5.23
N ALA A 21 9.95 2.60 -5.67
CA ALA A 21 9.72 2.00 -6.98
C ALA A 21 10.16 2.92 -8.13
N LYS A 22 9.88 4.23 -8.03
CA LYS A 22 10.34 5.22 -9.02
C LYS A 22 11.86 5.39 -9.00
N MET A 23 12.48 5.45 -7.81
CA MET A 23 13.93 5.60 -7.66
C MET A 23 14.68 4.45 -8.33
N ILE A 24 14.20 3.20 -8.20
CA ILE A 24 14.84 2.02 -8.82
C ILE A 24 14.31 1.73 -10.23
N ASN A 25 13.38 2.55 -10.73
CA ASN A 25 12.73 2.42 -12.04
C ASN A 25 12.14 1.02 -12.29
N ARG A 26 11.31 0.55 -11.32
CA ARG A 26 10.62 -0.74 -11.42
C ARG A 26 9.10 -0.54 -11.30
N PRO A 27 8.30 -1.36 -11.99
CA PRO A 27 6.84 -1.35 -11.83
C PRO A 27 6.46 -1.61 -10.37
N PHE A 28 5.48 -0.85 -9.88
CA PHE A 28 4.89 -1.03 -8.56
C PHE A 28 3.55 -1.75 -8.69
N GLU A 29 3.40 -2.84 -7.95
CA GLU A 29 2.17 -3.61 -7.90
C GLU A 29 1.71 -3.79 -6.44
N PHE A 30 0.41 -3.59 -6.23
CA PHE A 30 -0.22 -3.56 -4.92
C PHE A 30 -1.07 -4.80 -4.66
N ILE A 31 -0.91 -5.40 -3.48
CA ILE A 31 -1.73 -6.49 -2.97
C ILE A 31 -2.21 -6.12 -1.56
N SER A 32 -3.53 -6.11 -1.35
CA SER A 32 -4.09 -5.99 0.00
C SER A 32 -4.29 -7.38 0.60
N LEU A 33 -3.65 -7.63 1.74
CA LEU A 33 -3.83 -8.86 2.50
C LEU A 33 -5.02 -8.80 3.47
N GLY A 34 -5.43 -7.60 3.87
CA GLY A 34 -6.55 -7.40 4.80
C GLY A 34 -7.92 -7.87 4.29
N GLY A 35 -8.04 -8.11 2.98
CA GLY A 35 -9.25 -8.66 2.36
C GLY A 35 -9.08 -10.08 1.79
N ALA A 36 -7.89 -10.68 1.94
CA ALA A 36 -7.63 -12.01 1.42
C ALA A 36 -8.29 -13.08 2.31
N THR A 37 -9.13 -13.92 1.69
CA THR A 37 -9.90 -14.94 2.41
C THR A 37 -9.19 -16.29 2.44
N ASP A 38 -8.33 -16.57 1.46
CA ASP A 38 -7.54 -17.83 1.34
C ASP A 38 -6.30 -17.62 0.46
N SER A 39 -5.43 -18.63 0.42
CA SER A 39 -4.19 -18.59 -0.37
C SER A 39 -4.45 -18.56 -1.87
N CYS A 40 -5.59 -19.08 -2.34
CA CYS A 40 -5.90 -19.13 -3.77
C CYS A 40 -5.99 -17.74 -4.43
N TYR A 41 -6.26 -16.72 -3.64
CA TYR A 41 -6.14 -15.32 -4.11
C TYR A 41 -4.74 -15.02 -4.63
N LEU A 42 -3.69 -15.55 -4.01
CA LEU A 42 -2.29 -15.29 -4.37
C LEU A 42 -1.73 -16.30 -5.38
N ASP A 43 -2.00 -17.61 -5.17
CA ASP A 43 -1.41 -18.73 -5.91
C ASP A 43 -2.37 -19.42 -6.90
N GLY A 44 -3.62 -18.91 -7.02
CA GLY A 44 -4.59 -19.38 -7.99
C GLY A 44 -5.36 -20.64 -7.57
N HIS A 45 -6.29 -21.04 -8.42
CA HIS A 45 -7.09 -22.25 -8.28
C HIS A 45 -6.60 -23.33 -9.25
N SER A 46 -6.73 -24.60 -8.87
CA SER A 46 -6.43 -25.70 -9.81
C SER A 46 -7.27 -25.56 -11.08
N TYR A 47 -6.65 -25.72 -12.23
CA TYR A 47 -7.29 -25.59 -13.57
C TYR A 47 -8.43 -26.59 -13.80
N THR A 48 -8.56 -27.61 -12.95
CA THR A 48 -9.61 -28.63 -13.04
C THR A 48 -10.98 -28.14 -12.59
N TYR A 49 -11.08 -27.00 -11.95
CA TYR A 49 -12.35 -26.44 -11.49
C TYR A 49 -12.92 -25.47 -12.53
N GLU A 50 -14.23 -25.52 -12.72
CA GLU A 50 -14.93 -24.54 -13.56
C GLU A 50 -14.78 -23.12 -12.95
N GLY A 51 -14.43 -22.15 -13.79
CA GLY A 51 -14.20 -20.78 -13.34
C GLY A 51 -12.82 -20.53 -12.71
N SER A 52 -11.89 -21.48 -12.81
CA SER A 52 -10.51 -21.32 -12.30
C SER A 52 -9.79 -20.14 -12.93
N ILE A 53 -9.07 -19.40 -12.12
CA ILE A 53 -8.24 -18.26 -12.54
C ILE A 53 -6.84 -18.36 -11.93
N PRO A 54 -5.80 -17.82 -12.62
CA PRO A 54 -4.46 -17.69 -12.07
C PRO A 54 -4.45 -16.84 -10.80
N GLY A 55 -3.43 -17.04 -9.96
CA GLY A 55 -3.22 -16.24 -8.77
C GLY A 55 -2.78 -14.81 -9.06
N LYS A 56 -2.94 -13.95 -8.06
CA LYS A 56 -2.57 -12.54 -8.15
C LYS A 56 -1.10 -12.31 -8.46
N ILE A 57 -0.21 -13.19 -7.99
CA ILE A 57 1.24 -13.11 -8.26
C ILE A 57 1.51 -13.23 -9.76
N VAL A 58 0.90 -14.22 -10.42
CA VAL A 58 1.05 -14.42 -11.89
C VAL A 58 0.45 -13.25 -12.67
N ASP A 59 -0.74 -12.78 -12.24
CA ASP A 59 -1.40 -11.62 -12.85
C ASP A 59 -0.50 -10.37 -12.79
N ILE A 60 0.20 -10.17 -11.69
CA ILE A 60 1.17 -9.08 -11.51
C ILE A 60 2.33 -9.21 -12.51
N ILE A 61 2.96 -10.37 -12.61
CA ILE A 61 4.08 -10.59 -13.54
C ILE A 61 3.63 -10.36 -14.98
N LYS A 62 2.45 -10.89 -15.35
CA LYS A 62 1.85 -10.68 -16.67
C LYS A 62 1.58 -9.21 -16.97
N LYS A 63 1.05 -8.47 -16.01
CA LYS A 63 0.68 -7.06 -16.14
C LYS A 63 1.90 -6.14 -16.18
N SER A 64 2.86 -6.38 -15.28
CA SER A 64 4.12 -5.62 -15.20
C SER A 64 5.06 -5.89 -16.37
N LYS A 65 4.90 -7.00 -17.09
CA LYS A 65 5.76 -7.47 -18.20
C LYS A 65 7.25 -7.53 -17.82
N CYS A 66 7.54 -7.72 -16.55
CA CYS A 66 8.92 -7.87 -16.05
C CYS A 66 8.96 -8.87 -14.88
N MET A 67 10.12 -9.49 -14.67
CA MET A 67 10.34 -10.48 -13.60
C MET A 67 10.89 -9.85 -12.31
N ASN A 68 11.02 -8.52 -12.28
CA ASN A 68 11.61 -7.79 -11.16
C ASN A 68 10.72 -6.62 -10.64
N PRO A 69 9.40 -6.76 -10.59
CA PRO A 69 8.53 -5.71 -10.07
C PRO A 69 8.77 -5.49 -8.57
N VAL A 70 8.30 -4.35 -8.07
CA VAL A 70 8.11 -4.10 -6.64
C VAL A 70 6.71 -4.59 -6.29
N ILE A 71 6.60 -5.65 -5.51
CA ILE A 71 5.33 -6.19 -5.02
C ILE A 71 5.13 -5.72 -3.59
N TYR A 72 4.14 -4.87 -3.39
CA TYR A 72 3.82 -4.29 -2.09
C TYR A 72 2.59 -4.97 -1.50
N PHE A 73 2.79 -5.63 -0.36
CA PHE A 73 1.74 -6.27 0.41
C PHE A 73 1.30 -5.35 1.54
N ASP A 74 0.05 -4.90 1.48
CA ASP A 74 -0.51 -4.02 2.50
C ASP A 74 -1.28 -4.81 3.56
N GLU A 75 -1.26 -4.32 4.80
CA GLU A 75 -2.02 -4.85 5.92
C GLU A 75 -1.69 -6.32 6.27
N LEU A 76 -0.40 -6.65 6.36
CA LEU A 76 0.04 -7.99 6.76
C LEU A 76 -0.50 -8.40 8.15
N ASP A 77 -0.63 -7.45 9.07
CA ASP A 77 -1.18 -7.62 10.42
C ASP A 77 -2.70 -7.85 10.47
N LYS A 78 -3.37 -7.83 9.31
CA LYS A 78 -4.81 -8.09 9.18
C LYS A 78 -5.13 -9.48 8.65
N VAL A 79 -4.13 -10.27 8.29
CA VAL A 79 -4.34 -11.68 7.95
C VAL A 79 -4.92 -12.40 9.18
N SER A 80 -6.02 -13.12 8.97
CA SER A 80 -6.76 -13.77 10.07
C SER A 80 -6.01 -14.94 10.67
N ASP A 81 -6.17 -15.17 11.99
CA ASP A 81 -5.66 -16.33 12.71
C ASP A 81 -6.57 -17.58 12.49
N THR A 82 -6.91 -17.84 11.23
CA THR A 82 -7.70 -18.99 10.82
C THR A 82 -6.83 -19.95 10.01
N PRO A 83 -7.21 -21.24 9.84
CA PRO A 83 -6.46 -22.15 8.99
C PRO A 83 -6.20 -21.61 7.57
N LYS A 84 -7.14 -20.88 7.00
CA LYS A 84 -6.98 -20.21 5.70
C LYS A 84 -5.99 -19.03 5.75
N GLY A 85 -5.97 -18.30 6.83
CA GLY A 85 -4.97 -17.25 7.07
C GLY A 85 -3.56 -17.84 7.24
N GLU A 86 -3.44 -19.00 7.92
CA GLU A 86 -2.18 -19.73 8.02
C GLU A 86 -1.66 -20.20 6.65
N GLU A 87 -2.54 -20.62 5.74
CA GLU A 87 -2.15 -20.93 4.36
C GLU A 87 -1.55 -19.73 3.63
N ILE A 88 -2.13 -18.53 3.81
CA ILE A 88 -1.58 -17.28 3.26
C ILE A 88 -0.19 -17.02 3.86
N ILE A 89 -0.03 -17.12 5.17
CA ILE A 89 1.26 -16.89 5.84
C ILE A 89 2.31 -17.89 5.35
N ASN A 90 1.96 -19.17 5.24
CA ASN A 90 2.87 -20.19 4.72
C ASN A 90 3.31 -19.90 3.29
N LEU A 91 2.38 -19.45 2.43
CA LEU A 91 2.71 -19.04 1.08
C LEU A 91 3.67 -17.83 1.08
N LEU A 92 3.44 -16.83 1.93
CA LEU A 92 4.32 -15.68 2.06
C LEU A 92 5.72 -16.06 2.59
N ILE A 93 5.80 -17.05 3.48
CA ILE A 93 7.08 -17.61 3.95
C ILE A 93 7.85 -18.20 2.77
N HIS A 94 7.21 -18.97 1.89
CA HIS A 94 7.85 -19.51 0.68
C HIS A 94 8.27 -18.40 -0.30
N LEU A 95 7.44 -17.40 -0.52
CA LEU A 95 7.77 -16.27 -1.39
C LEU A 95 8.96 -15.45 -0.89
N THR A 96 9.13 -15.36 0.42
CA THR A 96 10.20 -14.58 1.04
C THR A 96 11.50 -15.37 1.24
N ASP A 97 11.47 -16.67 1.01
CA ASP A 97 12.64 -17.55 1.09
C ASP A 97 13.46 -17.51 -0.21
N PHE A 98 14.66 -16.98 -0.15
CA PHE A 98 15.57 -16.90 -1.31
C PHE A 98 15.98 -18.27 -1.87
N SER A 99 15.84 -19.35 -1.10
CA SER A 99 16.14 -20.70 -1.57
C SER A 99 14.97 -21.38 -2.29
N GLN A 100 13.79 -20.80 -2.27
CA GLN A 100 12.55 -21.42 -2.77
C GLN A 100 11.78 -20.53 -3.76
N ASN A 101 12.01 -19.20 -3.72
CA ASN A 101 11.23 -18.25 -4.51
C ASN A 101 11.58 -18.22 -6.01
N ASP A 102 12.64 -18.93 -6.42
CA ASP A 102 12.98 -19.15 -7.83
C ASP A 102 12.11 -20.24 -8.49
N HIS A 103 11.35 -21.00 -7.70
CA HIS A 103 10.47 -22.09 -8.16
C HIS A 103 9.03 -21.90 -7.65
N PHE A 104 8.48 -20.69 -7.73
CA PHE A 104 7.09 -20.45 -7.38
C PHE A 104 6.16 -21.16 -8.36
N ASN A 105 5.22 -21.95 -7.84
CA ASN A 105 4.23 -22.67 -8.62
C ASN A 105 2.83 -22.10 -8.34
N ASP A 106 2.24 -21.52 -9.38
CA ASP A 106 0.83 -21.14 -9.38
C ASP A 106 -0.04 -22.40 -9.60
N LYS A 107 -1.12 -22.56 -8.87
CA LYS A 107 -1.99 -23.75 -8.94
C LYS A 107 -2.69 -23.89 -10.28
N TYR A 108 -2.95 -22.78 -10.98
CA TYR A 108 -3.52 -22.79 -12.31
C TYR A 108 -2.48 -23.23 -13.36
N TYR A 109 -1.23 -22.74 -13.23
CA TYR A 109 -0.11 -23.10 -14.09
C TYR A 109 0.82 -24.12 -13.43
N SER A 110 0.28 -25.17 -12.84
CA SER A 110 0.96 -26.12 -11.95
C SER A 110 2.27 -26.73 -12.48
N ASN A 111 2.50 -26.68 -13.80
CA ASN A 111 3.69 -27.26 -14.44
C ASN A 111 4.72 -26.21 -14.87
N ILE A 112 4.49 -24.94 -14.57
CA ILE A 112 5.36 -23.84 -15.01
C ILE A 112 5.92 -23.14 -13.78
N PRO A 113 7.19 -23.42 -13.38
CA PRO A 113 7.81 -22.70 -12.29
C PRO A 113 8.10 -21.25 -12.71
N ILE A 114 7.84 -20.32 -11.82
CA ILE A 114 8.05 -18.88 -12.01
C ILE A 114 9.17 -18.42 -11.09
N ASP A 115 10.22 -17.85 -11.64
CA ASP A 115 11.33 -17.29 -10.88
C ASP A 115 10.97 -15.91 -10.32
N LEU A 116 10.72 -15.82 -9.02
CA LEU A 116 10.44 -14.58 -8.29
C LEU A 116 11.66 -14.04 -7.53
N SER A 117 12.84 -14.62 -7.69
CA SER A 117 14.06 -14.24 -6.98
C SER A 117 14.49 -12.79 -7.22
N LYS A 118 14.08 -12.21 -8.35
CA LYS A 118 14.39 -10.82 -8.73
C LYS A 118 13.29 -9.82 -8.32
N ALA A 119 12.15 -10.29 -7.88
CA ALA A 119 11.08 -9.42 -7.38
C ALA A 119 11.46 -8.81 -6.03
N LEU A 120 11.09 -7.55 -5.82
CA LEU A 120 11.29 -6.88 -4.54
C LEU A 120 9.98 -6.93 -3.74
N PHE A 121 9.99 -7.73 -2.67
CA PHE A 121 8.85 -7.83 -1.76
C PHE A 121 8.95 -6.81 -0.64
N ILE A 122 7.91 -5.99 -0.48
CA ILE A 122 7.79 -5.00 0.59
C ILE A 122 6.45 -5.18 1.28
N PHE A 123 6.47 -5.35 2.59
CA PHE A 123 5.28 -5.51 3.42
C PHE A 123 4.98 -4.22 4.20
N SER A 124 3.72 -3.91 4.41
CA SER A 124 3.31 -2.91 5.39
C SER A 124 2.49 -3.53 6.49
N LEU A 125 2.68 -3.03 7.69
CA LEU A 125 1.92 -3.43 8.86
C LEU A 125 1.87 -2.28 9.88
N ASN A 126 0.88 -2.35 10.76
CA ASN A 126 0.74 -1.37 11.84
C ASN A 126 1.15 -1.97 13.18
N ASP A 127 0.87 -3.25 13.39
CA ASP A 127 1.12 -3.98 14.63
C ASP A 127 2.01 -5.21 14.39
N LEU A 128 3.25 -5.09 14.85
CA LEU A 128 4.26 -6.14 14.70
C LEU A 128 3.92 -7.41 15.51
N THR A 129 3.16 -7.28 16.60
CA THR A 129 2.84 -8.40 17.49
C THR A 129 1.93 -9.43 16.84
N LYS A 130 1.20 -9.03 15.79
CA LYS A 130 0.28 -9.90 15.03
C LYS A 130 0.94 -10.63 13.86
N VAL A 131 2.20 -10.37 13.60
CA VAL A 131 2.92 -11.01 12.48
C VAL A 131 3.57 -12.31 12.95
N ASN A 132 3.42 -13.34 12.14
CA ASN A 132 4.03 -14.64 12.39
C ASN A 132 5.56 -14.49 12.59
N PRO A 133 6.14 -15.04 13.66
CA PRO A 133 7.57 -14.90 13.98
C PRO A 133 8.50 -15.37 12.86
N ILE A 134 8.17 -16.47 12.17
CA ILE A 134 8.98 -17.03 11.08
C ILE A 134 9.05 -16.05 9.91
N LEU A 135 7.92 -15.44 9.54
CA LEU A 135 7.86 -14.45 8.48
C LEU A 135 8.59 -13.16 8.89
N ARG A 136 8.45 -12.77 10.15
CA ARG A 136 9.12 -11.59 10.71
C ARG A 136 10.63 -11.69 10.66
N ASP A 137 11.21 -12.86 10.96
CA ASP A 137 12.65 -13.07 10.95
C ASP A 137 13.28 -12.99 9.55
N ARG A 138 12.46 -13.11 8.49
CA ARG A 138 12.88 -13.01 7.09
C ARG A 138 12.85 -11.60 6.52
N MET A 139 12.33 -10.63 7.28
CA MET A 139 12.12 -9.25 6.83
C MET A 139 13.07 -8.28 7.52
N PHE A 140 13.66 -7.39 6.73
CA PHE A 140 14.33 -6.21 7.28
C PHE A 140 13.28 -5.15 7.63
N MET A 141 13.21 -4.79 8.93
CA MET A 141 12.19 -3.90 9.43
C MET A 141 12.63 -2.44 9.40
N ILE A 142 11.78 -1.60 8.81
CA ILE A 142 11.91 -0.15 8.80
C ILE A 142 10.76 0.41 9.63
N GLN A 143 11.08 1.02 10.75
CA GLN A 143 10.07 1.67 11.61
C GLN A 143 9.83 3.09 11.14
N THR A 144 8.56 3.47 11.04
CA THR A 144 8.12 4.84 10.77
C THR A 144 7.42 5.40 12.00
N SER A 145 7.74 6.63 12.36
CA SER A 145 7.15 7.33 13.49
C SER A 145 5.81 7.99 13.14
N LYS A 146 5.09 8.41 14.16
CA LYS A 146 3.96 9.32 14.01
C LYS A 146 4.44 10.68 13.53
N LEU A 147 3.61 11.34 12.73
CA LEU A 147 3.90 12.66 12.20
C LEU A 147 3.66 13.75 13.24
N THR A 148 4.60 14.67 13.33
CA THR A 148 4.50 15.89 14.15
C THR A 148 3.57 16.91 13.50
N GLY A 149 3.15 17.93 14.25
CA GLY A 149 2.31 19.01 13.71
C GLY A 149 3.01 19.81 12.60
N GLU A 150 4.32 20.02 12.70
CA GLU A 150 5.13 20.71 11.67
C GLU A 150 5.26 19.88 10.40
N GLU A 151 5.50 18.58 10.52
CA GLU A 151 5.54 17.66 9.38
C GLU A 151 4.18 17.58 8.68
N LYS A 152 3.08 17.55 9.43
CA LYS A 152 1.73 17.60 8.87
C LYS A 152 1.45 18.90 8.12
N LEU A 153 1.93 20.03 8.62
CA LEU A 153 1.84 21.32 7.94
C LEU A 153 2.56 21.28 6.59
N THR A 154 3.82 20.83 6.59
CA THR A 154 4.64 20.70 5.37
C THR A 154 3.99 19.76 4.36
N ILE A 155 3.58 18.57 4.80
CA ILE A 155 2.89 17.59 3.94
C ILE A 155 1.59 18.17 3.37
N SER A 156 0.85 18.96 4.15
CA SER A 156 -0.39 19.58 3.70
C SER A 156 -0.15 20.57 2.58
N LYS A 157 0.86 21.44 2.71
CA LYS A 157 1.21 22.48 1.72
C LYS A 157 1.75 21.87 0.44
N ASP A 158 2.75 21.00 0.57
CA ASP A 158 3.56 20.58 -0.57
C ASP A 158 2.92 19.44 -1.36
N TYR A 159 2.00 18.68 -0.72
CA TYR A 159 1.46 17.47 -1.35
C TYR A 159 -0.07 17.33 -1.29
N LEU A 160 -0.70 17.53 -0.11
CA LEU A 160 -2.12 17.20 0.03
C LEU A 160 -3.01 18.20 -0.70
N ILE A 161 -2.83 19.48 -0.47
CA ILE A 161 -3.66 20.55 -1.05
C ILE A 161 -3.47 20.57 -2.56
N GLU A 162 -2.22 20.52 -3.03
CA GLU A 162 -1.92 20.47 -4.46
C GLU A 162 -2.53 19.25 -5.15
N GLY A 163 -2.39 18.08 -4.55
CA GLY A 163 -3.00 16.86 -5.08
C GLY A 163 -4.52 16.94 -5.16
N ILE A 164 -5.18 17.54 -4.15
CA ILE A 164 -6.64 17.72 -4.14
C ILE A 164 -7.08 18.75 -5.20
N PHE A 165 -6.33 19.83 -5.39
CA PHE A 165 -6.61 20.81 -6.43
C PHE A 165 -6.56 20.19 -7.82
N ASN A 166 -5.52 19.41 -8.10
CA ASN A 166 -5.40 18.69 -9.37
C ASN A 166 -6.57 17.69 -9.59
N ASP A 167 -6.95 16.96 -8.54
CA ASP A 167 -8.06 15.98 -8.60
C ASP A 167 -9.42 16.66 -8.85
N MET A 168 -9.63 17.90 -8.37
CA MET A 168 -10.89 18.64 -8.45
C MET A 168 -10.93 19.71 -9.54
N GLY A 169 -9.83 19.91 -10.27
CA GLY A 169 -9.73 20.94 -11.32
C GLY A 169 -9.85 22.37 -10.77
N VAL A 170 -9.26 22.63 -9.59
CA VAL A 170 -9.23 23.93 -8.95
C VAL A 170 -7.86 24.57 -9.20
N ASP A 171 -7.84 25.80 -9.71
CA ASP A 171 -6.58 26.52 -9.90
C ASP A 171 -6.00 26.99 -8.56
N LYS A 172 -4.67 26.85 -8.40
CA LYS A 172 -3.95 27.23 -7.18
C LYS A 172 -4.11 28.70 -6.81
N GLU A 173 -4.35 29.57 -7.81
CA GLU A 173 -4.52 31.01 -7.62
C GLU A 173 -5.90 31.39 -7.09
N GLU A 174 -6.89 30.53 -7.26
CA GLU A 174 -8.28 30.79 -6.86
C GLU A 174 -8.55 30.53 -5.38
N LEU A 175 -7.75 29.65 -4.74
CA LEU A 175 -7.95 29.25 -3.36
C LEU A 175 -6.62 29.10 -2.62
N ILE A 176 -6.33 30.05 -1.73
CA ILE A 176 -5.07 30.10 -0.99
C ILE A 176 -5.33 29.70 0.46
N PHE A 177 -4.58 28.70 0.95
CA PHE A 177 -4.55 28.33 2.38
C PHE A 177 -3.32 28.99 3.04
N SER A 178 -3.56 29.89 3.99
CA SER A 178 -2.46 30.41 4.81
C SER A 178 -1.97 29.36 5.81
N ASP A 179 -0.73 29.49 6.26
CA ASP A 179 -0.13 28.57 7.25
C ASP A 179 -0.95 28.51 8.54
N GLU A 180 -1.52 29.62 8.95
CA GLU A 180 -2.37 29.72 10.14
C GLU A 180 -3.65 28.89 9.99
N ILE A 181 -4.28 28.91 8.82
CA ILE A 181 -5.47 28.09 8.54
C ILE A 181 -5.11 26.63 8.52
N ILE A 182 -3.99 26.25 7.88
CA ILE A 182 -3.54 24.85 7.84
C ILE A 182 -3.23 24.36 9.26
N GLN A 183 -2.49 25.14 10.06
CA GLN A 183 -2.20 24.82 11.46
C GLN A 183 -3.46 24.67 12.30
N TYR A 184 -4.44 25.55 12.12
CA TYR A 184 -5.74 25.45 12.78
C TYR A 184 -6.45 24.14 12.45
N ILE A 185 -6.46 23.75 11.17
CA ILE A 185 -7.06 22.47 10.71
C ILE A 185 -6.30 21.28 11.29
N VAL A 186 -4.97 21.29 11.23
CA VAL A 186 -4.11 20.23 11.81
C VAL A 186 -4.38 20.06 13.29
N LYS A 187 -4.44 21.15 14.04
CA LYS A 187 -4.62 21.11 15.51
C LYS A 187 -6.00 20.64 15.94
N ASN A 188 -7.05 21.06 15.22
CA ASN A 188 -8.43 20.82 15.66
C ASN A 188 -9.09 19.61 14.99
N TYR A 189 -8.64 19.20 13.80
CA TYR A 189 -9.29 18.14 13.01
C TYR A 189 -8.40 16.94 12.69
N SER A 190 -7.10 16.96 13.07
CA SER A 190 -6.17 15.86 12.82
C SER A 190 -5.55 15.34 14.11
N GLN A 191 -6.35 14.65 14.92
CA GLN A 191 -5.87 13.98 16.14
C GLN A 191 -5.19 12.63 15.85
N GLU A 192 -5.23 12.17 14.61
CA GLU A 192 -4.58 10.92 14.19
C GLU A 192 -3.05 11.04 14.13
N GLU A 193 -2.35 9.92 14.17
CA GLU A 193 -0.89 9.85 14.06
C GLU A 193 -0.37 10.10 12.64
N GLY A 194 -1.22 9.93 11.63
CA GLY A 194 -0.95 10.18 10.21
C GLY A 194 -1.66 11.40 9.65
N VAL A 195 -1.94 11.38 8.33
CA VAL A 195 -2.60 12.46 7.58
C VAL A 195 -3.85 12.01 6.79
N ARG A 196 -4.38 10.80 7.04
CA ARG A 196 -5.55 10.28 6.29
C ARG A 196 -6.81 11.11 6.52
N ASN A 197 -7.13 11.41 7.77
CA ASN A 197 -8.30 12.24 8.11
C ASN A 197 -8.04 13.71 7.77
N LEU A 198 -6.81 14.16 7.89
CA LEU A 198 -6.41 15.50 7.47
C LEU A 198 -6.65 15.70 5.96
N LYS A 199 -6.24 14.72 5.12
CA LYS A 199 -6.57 14.75 3.69
C LYS A 199 -8.06 14.81 3.43
N ARG A 200 -8.87 14.01 4.15
CA ARG A 200 -10.34 14.03 4.03
C ARG A 200 -10.93 15.37 4.45
N ALA A 201 -10.39 16.00 5.49
CA ALA A 201 -10.82 17.35 5.91
C ALA A 201 -10.58 18.38 4.81
N PHE A 202 -9.39 18.40 4.21
CA PHE A 202 -9.10 19.28 3.07
C PHE A 202 -9.99 18.97 1.87
N GLN A 203 -10.18 17.70 1.52
CA GLN A 203 -11.09 17.30 0.44
C GLN A 203 -12.51 17.83 0.67
N THR A 204 -13.00 17.77 1.91
CA THR A 204 -14.33 18.27 2.26
C THR A 204 -14.42 19.79 2.14
N ILE A 205 -13.41 20.50 2.64
CA ILE A 205 -13.37 21.98 2.59
C ILE A 205 -13.28 22.46 1.14
N ILE A 206 -12.31 21.94 0.39
CA ILE A 206 -12.07 22.34 -1.00
C ILE A 206 -13.27 21.96 -1.87
N GLY A 207 -13.85 20.77 -1.67
CA GLY A 207 -15.04 20.34 -2.40
C GLY A 207 -16.24 21.26 -2.18
N LYS A 208 -16.51 21.69 -0.93
CA LYS A 208 -17.57 22.67 -0.63
C LYS A 208 -17.30 24.02 -1.27
N LEU A 209 -16.07 24.52 -1.19
CA LEU A 209 -15.70 25.79 -1.80
C LEU A 209 -15.80 25.74 -3.33
N ASN A 210 -15.41 24.62 -3.94
CA ASN A 210 -15.53 24.42 -5.38
C ASN A 210 -17.00 24.42 -5.86
N ILE A 211 -17.91 23.82 -5.08
CA ILE A 211 -19.34 23.86 -5.37
C ILE A 211 -19.84 25.32 -5.36
N ILE A 212 -19.47 26.10 -4.34
CA ILE A 212 -19.86 27.52 -4.25
C ILE A 212 -19.34 28.30 -5.46
N ARG A 213 -18.08 28.07 -5.85
CA ARG A 213 -17.45 28.69 -7.03
C ARG A 213 -18.26 28.41 -8.31
N ILE A 214 -18.60 27.15 -8.55
CA ILE A 214 -19.32 26.73 -9.78
C ILE A 214 -20.77 27.26 -9.78
N THR A 215 -21.41 27.37 -8.62
CA THR A 215 -22.80 27.82 -8.53
C THR A 215 -22.97 29.34 -8.55
N GLN A 216 -21.88 30.10 -8.37
CA GLN A 216 -21.88 31.57 -8.42
C GLN A 216 -21.44 32.12 -9.78
N GLN A 217 -21.01 31.26 -10.70
CA GLN A 217 -20.79 31.57 -12.12
C GLN A 217 -22.08 31.35 -12.91
#